data_1570ef9051bcfd7d46315158400a724a
#
_entry.id   1570ef9051bcfd7d46315158400a724a
#
_cell.length_a   1.000
_cell.length_b   1.000
_cell.length_c   1.000
_cell.angle_alpha   90.00
_cell.angle_beta   90.00
_cell.angle_gamma   90.00
#
_symmetry.space_group_name_H-M   'P 1'
#
loop_
_entity.id
_entity.type
_entity.pdbx_description
1 polymer ?
#
loop_
_entity_poly.entity_id
_entity_poly.type
_entity_poly.pdbx_seq_one_letter_code
_entity_poly.pdbx_strand_id
1 'polypeptide(L)'
;MDFQLTDDQRALRAGVRELLVRRFGRERLRAAVDRGAGDGSGERGAGGGLDRALWRELGEAGFFALRLPEARGGVGLGLPEAVLAFEEAGRALLPGPLVATHLAAGDVPGAATGACVVAAVDGDLVEWLDEADVVRGDVSGAVALRSVDPLTPLHRVPRAAPPDPVADLLTAAEQLGSAAWTCALAVQHARTREQFGQPIGAFQAVKHLCSEMLVRVEVARAAVYAAAVTGDPPDIAAARLLADEAAERGARDCLQVHGGMGFTWESDVHLHLKRAWSRARRGAGAAAAEEALAEELLTSAARPGT
;
A
#
# COMPACT_ATOMS: atom_id res chain seq x y z
N MET A 1 18.04 16.19 12.72
CA MET A 1 17.87 15.22 11.61
C MET A 1 17.38 16.00 10.40
N ASP A 2 18.01 15.80 9.24
CA ASP A 2 17.48 16.35 8.00
C ASP A 2 16.48 15.34 7.42
N PHE A 3 15.21 15.73 7.33
CA PHE A 3 14.13 14.90 6.78
C PHE A 3 13.95 15.08 5.26
N GLN A 4 14.86 15.82 4.64
CA GLN A 4 14.85 15.95 3.18
C GLN A 4 15.43 14.71 2.53
N LEU A 5 14.75 14.21 1.48
CA LEU A 5 15.28 13.12 0.68
C LEU A 5 16.62 13.53 0.05
N THR A 6 17.58 12.62 0.03
CA THR A 6 18.83 12.79 -0.72
C THR A 6 18.55 12.81 -2.23
N ASP A 7 19.51 13.20 -3.03
CA ASP A 7 19.40 13.16 -4.49
C ASP A 7 19.19 11.73 -4.99
N ASP A 8 19.90 10.74 -4.40
CA ASP A 8 19.78 9.33 -4.73
C ASP A 8 18.38 8.78 -4.37
N GLN A 9 17.84 9.16 -3.22
CA GLN A 9 16.48 8.78 -2.82
C GLN A 9 15.42 9.39 -3.75
N ARG A 10 15.60 10.64 -4.16
CA ARG A 10 14.74 11.27 -5.18
C ARG A 10 14.83 10.55 -6.52
N ALA A 11 16.05 10.18 -6.95
CA ALA A 11 16.28 9.44 -8.19
C ALA A 11 15.66 8.04 -8.13
N LEU A 12 15.84 7.31 -7.03
CA LEU A 12 15.21 5.99 -6.82
C LEU A 12 13.68 6.10 -6.93
N ARG A 13 13.05 7.02 -6.19
CA ARG A 13 11.59 7.20 -6.23
C ARG A 13 11.09 7.55 -7.64
N ALA A 14 11.80 8.43 -8.34
CA ALA A 14 11.47 8.80 -9.72
C ALA A 14 11.61 7.61 -10.67
N GLY A 15 12.68 6.81 -10.55
CA GLY A 15 12.93 5.62 -11.35
C GLY A 15 11.86 4.53 -11.14
N VAL A 16 11.48 4.26 -9.90
CA VAL A 16 10.39 3.31 -9.59
C VAL A 16 9.07 3.80 -10.18
N ARG A 17 8.73 5.09 -10.04
CA ARG A 17 7.53 5.68 -10.65
C ARG A 17 7.53 5.52 -12.16
N GLU A 18 8.63 5.85 -12.83
CA GLU A 18 8.76 5.71 -14.27
C GLU A 18 8.63 4.25 -14.72
N LEU A 19 9.24 3.31 -14.01
CA LEU A 19 9.11 1.88 -14.24
C LEU A 19 7.62 1.47 -14.20
N LEU A 20 6.90 1.85 -13.13
CA LEU A 20 5.50 1.49 -12.94
C LEU A 20 4.59 2.15 -13.98
N VAL A 21 4.80 3.42 -14.31
CA VAL A 21 4.03 4.10 -15.38
C VAL A 21 4.20 3.39 -16.72
N ARG A 22 5.42 2.94 -17.07
CA ARG A 22 5.68 2.23 -18.32
C ARG A 22 5.17 0.80 -18.33
N ARG A 23 5.32 0.09 -17.20
CA ARG A 23 5.06 -1.36 -17.13
C ARG A 23 3.68 -1.71 -16.59
N PHE A 24 3.09 -0.84 -15.79
CA PHE A 24 1.78 -1.03 -15.17
C PHE A 24 0.92 0.24 -15.28
N GLY A 25 0.74 0.75 -16.50
CA GLY A 25 -0.13 1.89 -16.78
C GLY A 25 -1.61 1.54 -16.61
N ARG A 26 -2.47 2.57 -16.74
CA ARG A 26 -3.92 2.47 -16.49
C ARG A 26 -4.62 1.33 -17.26
N GLU A 27 -4.22 1.04 -18.49
CA GLU A 27 -4.80 -0.06 -19.27
C GLU A 27 -4.56 -1.42 -18.60
N ARG A 28 -3.33 -1.69 -18.16
CA ARG A 28 -2.99 -2.93 -17.43
C ARG A 28 -3.67 -2.99 -16.07
N LEU A 29 -3.80 -1.85 -15.37
CA LEU A 29 -4.56 -1.76 -14.12
C LEU A 29 -6.01 -2.18 -14.36
N ARG A 30 -6.68 -1.61 -15.36
CA ARG A 30 -8.09 -1.96 -15.67
C ARG A 30 -8.22 -3.42 -16.07
N ALA A 31 -7.34 -3.94 -16.90
CA ALA A 31 -7.34 -5.36 -17.25
C ALA A 31 -7.16 -6.28 -16.02
N ALA A 32 -6.34 -5.88 -15.04
CA ALA A 32 -6.21 -6.63 -13.78
C ALA A 32 -7.48 -6.55 -12.94
N VAL A 33 -8.12 -5.39 -12.86
CA VAL A 33 -9.41 -5.20 -12.18
C VAL A 33 -10.51 -6.05 -12.77
N ASP A 34 -10.62 -6.08 -14.11
CA ASP A 34 -11.65 -6.84 -14.81
C ASP A 34 -11.47 -8.36 -14.60
N ARG A 35 -10.23 -8.84 -14.61
CA ARG A 35 -9.92 -10.23 -14.25
C ARG A 35 -10.33 -10.59 -12.81
N GLY A 36 -10.05 -9.69 -11.86
CA GLY A 36 -10.33 -9.91 -10.44
C GLY A 36 -11.80 -9.73 -10.06
N ALA A 37 -12.55 -8.96 -10.85
CA ALA A 37 -13.98 -8.72 -10.60
C ALA A 37 -14.87 -9.93 -10.94
N GLY A 38 -14.39 -10.86 -11.80
CA GLY A 38 -15.16 -12.00 -12.33
C GLY A 38 -16.28 -11.55 -13.29
N ASP A 39 -16.87 -12.49 -13.98
CA ASP A 39 -17.93 -12.26 -14.99
C ASP A 39 -19.35 -12.08 -14.41
N GLY A 40 -19.46 -11.90 -13.10
CA GLY A 40 -20.77 -11.77 -12.42
C GLY A 40 -21.51 -13.09 -12.20
N SER A 41 -20.99 -14.24 -12.64
CA SER A 41 -21.63 -15.56 -12.48
C SER A 41 -21.54 -16.13 -11.06
N GLY A 42 -20.91 -15.42 -10.13
CA GLY A 42 -20.67 -15.88 -8.76
C GLY A 42 -19.52 -16.89 -8.63
N GLU A 43 -19.05 -17.44 -9.72
CA GLU A 43 -17.81 -18.18 -9.79
C GLU A 43 -16.68 -17.18 -9.97
N ARG A 44 -15.68 -17.21 -9.08
CA ARG A 44 -14.44 -16.48 -9.33
C ARG A 44 -13.91 -17.02 -10.65
N GLY A 45 -13.76 -16.14 -11.63
CA GLY A 45 -13.02 -16.50 -12.81
C GLY A 45 -11.69 -17.09 -12.35
N ALA A 46 -11.42 -18.33 -12.70
CA ALA A 46 -10.14 -19.03 -12.46
C ALA A 46 -8.96 -18.30 -13.16
N GLY A 47 -9.09 -17.03 -13.45
CA GLY A 47 -8.22 -16.22 -14.29
C GLY A 47 -7.78 -14.88 -13.74
N GLY A 48 -8.04 -14.57 -12.46
CA GLY A 48 -7.50 -13.36 -11.80
C GLY A 48 -6.01 -13.46 -11.48
N GLY A 49 -5.27 -14.29 -12.21
CA GLY A 49 -3.88 -14.62 -11.93
C GLY A 49 -2.95 -13.40 -11.90
N LEU A 50 -1.93 -13.50 -11.05
CA LEU A 50 -0.82 -12.56 -11.00
C LEU A 50 -0.12 -12.49 -12.37
N ASP A 51 0.16 -11.30 -12.86
CA ASP A 51 0.99 -11.11 -14.04
C ASP A 51 2.45 -11.49 -13.72
N ARG A 52 2.78 -12.77 -13.96
CA ARG A 52 4.09 -13.34 -13.68
C ARG A 52 5.21 -12.72 -14.54
N ALA A 53 4.87 -12.13 -15.70
CA ALA A 53 5.85 -11.43 -16.52
C ALA A 53 6.22 -10.11 -15.87
N LEU A 54 5.20 -9.32 -15.47
CA LEU A 54 5.43 -8.08 -14.70
C LEU A 54 6.18 -8.36 -13.39
N TRP A 55 5.85 -9.48 -12.70
CA TRP A 55 6.50 -9.86 -11.44
C TRP A 55 8.01 -10.10 -11.62
N ARG A 56 8.42 -10.78 -12.69
CA ARG A 56 9.83 -10.97 -13.02
C ARG A 56 10.50 -9.65 -13.42
N GLU A 57 9.84 -8.80 -14.21
CA GLU A 57 10.36 -7.48 -14.58
C GLU A 57 10.64 -6.61 -13.32
N LEU A 58 9.77 -6.67 -12.31
CA LEU A 58 9.99 -5.99 -11.02
C LEU A 58 11.20 -6.58 -10.27
N GLY A 59 11.33 -7.90 -10.25
CA GLY A 59 12.49 -8.58 -9.64
C GLY A 59 13.80 -8.24 -10.37
N GLU A 60 13.82 -8.25 -11.70
CA GLU A 60 14.96 -7.85 -12.52
C GLU A 60 15.37 -6.38 -12.30
N ALA A 61 14.38 -5.52 -12.02
CA ALA A 61 14.63 -4.12 -11.64
C ALA A 61 15.08 -3.96 -10.17
N GLY A 62 15.23 -5.06 -9.42
CA GLY A 62 15.69 -5.05 -8.02
C GLY A 62 14.61 -4.71 -6.99
N PHE A 63 13.34 -4.58 -7.38
CA PHE A 63 12.25 -4.15 -6.47
C PHE A 63 12.12 -5.05 -5.24
N PHE A 64 12.24 -6.37 -5.39
CA PHE A 64 12.16 -7.28 -4.26
C PHE A 64 13.49 -7.40 -3.49
N ALA A 65 14.62 -7.04 -4.10
CA ALA A 65 15.96 -7.17 -3.54
C ALA A 65 16.53 -5.87 -2.96
N LEU A 66 15.73 -4.81 -2.81
CA LEU A 66 16.18 -3.48 -2.35
C LEU A 66 17.03 -3.57 -1.08
N ARG A 67 16.58 -4.29 -0.07
CA ARG A 67 17.23 -4.43 1.24
C ARG A 67 18.19 -5.62 1.35
N LEU A 68 18.23 -6.47 0.32
CA LEU A 68 19.16 -7.58 0.31
C LEU A 68 20.60 -7.06 0.08
N PRO A 69 21.61 -7.50 0.87
CA PRO A 69 22.99 -7.09 0.67
C PRO A 69 23.53 -7.42 -0.73
N GLU A 70 24.39 -6.56 -1.27
CA GLU A 70 25.01 -6.76 -2.58
C GLU A 70 25.75 -8.12 -2.68
N ALA A 71 26.42 -8.55 -1.61
CA ALA A 71 27.09 -9.84 -1.52
C ALA A 71 26.14 -11.05 -1.72
N ARG A 72 24.82 -10.83 -1.59
CA ARG A 72 23.76 -11.82 -1.82
C ARG A 72 22.96 -11.54 -3.10
N GLY A 73 23.47 -10.68 -3.98
CA GLY A 73 22.84 -10.31 -5.23
C GLY A 73 21.70 -9.28 -5.08
N GLY A 74 21.67 -8.55 -3.99
CA GLY A 74 20.72 -7.47 -3.75
C GLY A 74 21.23 -6.08 -4.11
N VAL A 75 20.47 -5.05 -3.75
CA VAL A 75 20.81 -3.64 -4.00
C VAL A 75 21.53 -2.99 -2.81
N GLY A 76 21.44 -3.57 -1.61
CA GLY A 76 22.14 -3.09 -0.42
C GLY A 76 21.57 -1.82 0.20
N LEU A 77 20.32 -1.46 -0.11
CA LEU A 77 19.65 -0.26 0.41
C LEU A 77 19.00 -0.51 1.78
N GLY A 78 18.54 0.56 2.41
CA GLY A 78 17.90 0.54 3.72
C GLY A 78 16.36 0.45 3.67
N LEU A 79 15.79 0.50 4.87
CA LEU A 79 14.33 0.55 5.03
C LEU A 79 13.72 1.88 4.49
N PRO A 80 14.39 3.05 4.63
CA PRO A 80 13.91 4.29 4.01
C PRO A 80 13.71 4.19 2.50
N GLU A 81 14.65 3.57 1.78
CA GLU A 81 14.58 3.39 0.32
C GLU A 81 13.48 2.39 -0.07
N ALA A 82 13.30 1.32 0.70
CA ALA A 82 12.20 0.39 0.49
C ALA A 82 10.83 1.09 0.65
N VAL A 83 10.66 1.93 1.67
CA VAL A 83 9.45 2.75 1.88
C VAL A 83 9.15 3.62 0.67
N LEU A 84 10.15 4.27 0.06
CA LEU A 84 9.94 5.09 -1.15
C LEU A 84 9.45 4.25 -2.34
N ALA A 85 9.98 3.05 -2.51
CA ALA A 85 9.55 2.15 -3.59
C ALA A 85 8.11 1.64 -3.36
N PHE A 86 7.76 1.27 -2.12
CA PHE A 86 6.43 0.82 -1.76
C PHE A 86 5.38 1.95 -1.79
N GLU A 87 5.77 3.20 -1.51
CA GLU A 87 4.91 4.37 -1.74
C GLU A 87 4.50 4.46 -3.22
N GLU A 88 5.44 4.29 -4.15
CA GLU A 88 5.12 4.32 -5.59
C GLU A 88 4.29 3.09 -6.03
N ALA A 89 4.51 1.91 -5.44
CA ALA A 89 3.68 0.73 -5.68
C ALA A 89 2.21 0.96 -5.24
N GLY A 90 2.01 1.54 -4.07
CA GLY A 90 0.68 1.92 -3.56
C GLY A 90 0.00 2.99 -4.43
N ARG A 91 0.76 3.98 -4.90
CA ARG A 91 0.31 4.99 -5.84
C ARG A 91 -0.22 4.40 -7.15
N ALA A 92 0.41 3.34 -7.63
CA ALA A 92 0.05 2.63 -8.87
C ALA A 92 -1.04 1.57 -8.66
N LEU A 93 -1.46 1.27 -7.43
CA LEU A 93 -2.31 0.11 -7.10
C LEU A 93 -1.71 -1.22 -7.58
N LEU A 94 -0.39 -1.36 -7.53
CA LEU A 94 0.31 -2.55 -8.01
C LEU A 94 -0.24 -3.80 -7.32
N PRO A 95 -0.72 -4.82 -8.08
CA PRO A 95 -1.26 -6.04 -7.50
C PRO A 95 -0.16 -7.05 -7.15
N GLY A 96 -0.42 -7.93 -6.20
CA GLY A 96 0.46 -9.02 -5.81
C GLY A 96 0.89 -8.94 -4.35
N PRO A 97 1.48 -10.02 -3.80
CA PRO A 97 1.98 -10.07 -2.43
C PRO A 97 3.37 -9.42 -2.32
N LEU A 98 3.44 -8.11 -2.63
CA LEU A 98 4.68 -7.35 -2.74
C LEU A 98 5.51 -7.40 -1.46
N VAL A 99 4.87 -7.10 -0.32
CA VAL A 99 5.50 -7.07 1.00
C VAL A 99 6.07 -8.44 1.36
N ALA A 100 5.27 -9.50 1.24
CA ALA A 100 5.69 -10.85 1.59
C ALA A 100 6.87 -11.34 0.72
N THR A 101 6.83 -11.07 -0.59
CA THR A 101 7.93 -11.44 -1.50
C THR A 101 9.20 -10.65 -1.21
N HIS A 102 9.09 -9.33 -0.96
CA HIS A 102 10.23 -8.50 -0.57
C HIS A 102 10.89 -8.97 0.73
N LEU A 103 10.09 -9.28 1.75
CA LEU A 103 10.61 -9.77 3.04
C LEU A 103 11.20 -11.19 2.95
N ALA A 104 10.80 -11.96 1.93
CA ALA A 104 11.31 -13.31 1.69
C ALA A 104 12.56 -13.33 0.78
N ALA A 105 12.96 -12.20 0.20
CA ALA A 105 14.01 -12.13 -0.82
C ALA A 105 15.36 -12.73 -0.38
N GLY A 106 15.65 -12.69 0.92
CA GLY A 106 16.87 -13.25 1.49
C GLY A 106 16.83 -14.75 1.78
N ASP A 107 15.65 -15.33 1.91
CA ASP A 107 15.46 -16.67 2.47
C ASP A 107 14.85 -17.66 1.46
N VAL A 108 14.04 -17.13 0.52
CA VAL A 108 13.35 -17.96 -0.48
C VAL A 108 14.03 -17.81 -1.84
N PRO A 109 14.60 -18.90 -2.39
CA PRO A 109 15.22 -18.85 -3.72
C PRO A 109 14.23 -18.34 -4.78
N GLY A 110 14.67 -17.39 -5.60
CA GLY A 110 13.87 -16.81 -6.66
C GLY A 110 12.93 -15.66 -6.23
N ALA A 111 12.73 -15.41 -4.93
CA ALA A 111 11.92 -14.29 -4.48
C ALA A 111 12.53 -12.93 -4.87
N ALA A 112 13.86 -12.76 -4.68
CA ALA A 112 14.57 -11.54 -5.04
C ALA A 112 14.45 -11.17 -6.53
N THR A 113 14.41 -12.17 -7.41
CA THR A 113 14.35 -12.01 -8.87
C THR A 113 12.92 -12.04 -9.43
N GLY A 114 11.91 -12.20 -8.56
CA GLY A 114 10.52 -12.37 -9.00
C GLY A 114 10.24 -13.70 -9.72
N ALA A 115 11.16 -14.66 -9.71
CA ALA A 115 10.94 -16.01 -10.22
C ALA A 115 10.00 -16.82 -9.32
N CYS A 116 9.98 -16.49 -8.02
CA CYS A 116 9.13 -17.08 -7.00
C CYS A 116 8.23 -16.01 -6.38
N VAL A 117 6.93 -16.28 -6.31
CA VAL A 117 5.94 -15.46 -5.62
C VAL A 117 5.74 -15.98 -4.22
N VAL A 118 5.92 -15.15 -3.24
CA VAL A 118 5.77 -15.53 -1.83
C VAL A 118 4.58 -14.82 -1.23
N ALA A 119 3.63 -15.58 -0.71
CA ALA A 119 2.57 -15.07 0.18
C ALA A 119 2.96 -15.28 1.64
N ALA A 120 2.35 -14.52 2.54
CA ALA A 120 2.52 -14.70 3.98
C ALA A 120 1.18 -14.50 4.69
N VAL A 121 1.00 -15.21 5.79
CA VAL A 121 -0.08 -14.95 6.73
C VAL A 121 0.26 -13.66 7.47
N ASP A 122 -0.70 -12.72 7.50
CA ASP A 122 -0.59 -11.40 8.09
C ASP A 122 -1.85 -11.14 8.92
N GLY A 123 -1.73 -11.19 10.25
CA GLY A 123 -2.88 -11.34 11.11
C GLY A 123 -3.61 -12.66 10.83
N ASP A 124 -4.92 -12.61 10.63
CA ASP A 124 -5.76 -13.76 10.26
C ASP A 124 -6.01 -13.87 8.75
N LEU A 125 -5.30 -13.10 7.93
CA LEU A 125 -5.48 -13.03 6.49
C LEU A 125 -4.24 -13.50 5.73
N VAL A 126 -4.46 -14.02 4.53
CA VAL A 126 -3.42 -14.27 3.53
C VAL A 126 -3.90 -13.82 2.16
N GLU A 127 -3.08 -12.98 1.53
CA GLU A 127 -3.32 -12.49 0.18
C GLU A 127 -2.66 -13.40 -0.84
N TRP A 128 -3.29 -13.58 -2.01
CA TRP A 128 -2.70 -14.28 -3.14
C TRP A 128 -2.29 -15.73 -2.87
N LEU A 129 -3.00 -16.41 -1.95
CA LEU A 129 -2.67 -17.80 -1.54
C LEU A 129 -2.63 -18.76 -2.74
N ASP A 130 -3.61 -18.68 -3.63
CA ASP A 130 -3.74 -19.58 -4.78
C ASP A 130 -2.66 -19.34 -5.86
N GLU A 131 -2.03 -18.16 -5.85
CA GLU A 131 -1.04 -17.72 -6.85
C GLU A 131 0.40 -17.84 -6.34
N ALA A 132 0.57 -18.09 -5.05
CA ALA A 132 1.88 -18.16 -4.41
C ALA A 132 2.57 -19.50 -4.71
N ASP A 133 3.88 -19.42 -5.00
CA ASP A 133 4.74 -20.61 -5.11
C ASP A 133 5.18 -21.09 -3.72
N VAL A 134 5.34 -20.14 -2.78
CA VAL A 134 5.70 -20.39 -1.37
C VAL A 134 4.80 -19.58 -0.47
N VAL A 135 4.37 -20.19 0.64
CA VAL A 135 3.56 -19.52 1.66
C VAL A 135 4.30 -19.56 3.00
N ARG A 136 4.40 -18.41 3.65
CA ARG A 136 4.92 -18.28 5.01
C ARG A 136 3.76 -18.23 6.02
N GLY A 137 3.82 -19.09 7.01
CA GLY A 137 2.77 -19.24 8.04
C GLY A 137 1.90 -20.47 7.82
N ASP A 138 1.01 -20.71 8.79
CA ASP A 138 0.09 -21.86 8.76
C ASP A 138 -1.19 -21.48 8.02
N VAL A 139 -1.40 -22.10 6.87
CA VAL A 139 -2.61 -21.91 6.04
C VAL A 139 -3.58 -23.08 6.12
N SER A 140 -3.36 -24.00 7.07
CA SER A 140 -4.26 -25.13 7.30
C SER A 140 -5.66 -24.63 7.66
N GLY A 141 -6.66 -25.06 6.91
CA GLY A 141 -8.05 -24.61 7.08
C GLY A 141 -8.32 -23.21 6.54
N ALA A 142 -7.46 -22.67 5.67
CA ALA A 142 -7.71 -21.40 5.01
C ALA A 142 -9.04 -21.43 4.21
N VAL A 143 -9.84 -20.37 4.37
CA VAL A 143 -11.12 -20.20 3.69
C VAL A 143 -11.06 -18.96 2.81
N ALA A 144 -11.39 -19.12 1.56
CA ALA A 144 -11.44 -18.02 0.62
C ALA A 144 -12.48 -16.97 1.02
N LEU A 145 -12.12 -15.70 0.96
CA LEU A 145 -12.99 -14.57 1.23
C LEU A 145 -13.34 -13.82 -0.07
N ARG A 146 -14.54 -13.26 -0.08
CA ARG A 146 -14.89 -12.27 -1.13
C ARG A 146 -14.21 -10.95 -0.79
N SER A 147 -13.10 -10.66 -1.45
CA SER A 147 -12.42 -9.37 -1.31
C SER A 147 -13.26 -8.24 -1.88
N VAL A 148 -13.26 -7.09 -1.19
CA VAL A 148 -13.82 -5.84 -1.74
C VAL A 148 -12.90 -5.22 -2.78
N ASP A 149 -11.58 -5.50 -2.69
CA ASP A 149 -10.57 -5.07 -3.65
C ASP A 149 -10.40 -6.14 -4.74
N PRO A 150 -10.78 -5.85 -5.98
CA PRO A 150 -10.66 -6.80 -7.08
C PRO A 150 -9.19 -7.15 -7.41
N LEU A 151 -8.24 -6.34 -6.94
CA LEU A 151 -6.80 -6.54 -7.14
C LEU A 151 -6.14 -7.35 -6.01
N THR A 152 -6.90 -7.84 -5.02
CA THR A 152 -6.33 -8.53 -3.85
C THR A 152 -7.20 -9.74 -3.49
N PRO A 153 -6.93 -10.93 -4.04
CA PRO A 153 -7.55 -12.19 -3.58
C PRO A 153 -7.19 -12.44 -2.11
N LEU A 154 -8.16 -12.83 -1.30
CA LEU A 154 -8.00 -13.01 0.14
C LEU A 154 -8.48 -14.37 0.61
N HIS A 155 -7.76 -14.92 1.58
CA HIS A 155 -8.18 -16.04 2.41
C HIS A 155 -8.08 -15.66 3.88
N ARG A 156 -8.95 -16.25 4.71
CA ARG A 156 -8.84 -16.19 6.16
C ARG A 156 -8.30 -17.50 6.68
N VAL A 157 -7.37 -17.40 7.62
CA VAL A 157 -6.79 -18.55 8.33
C VAL A 157 -7.35 -18.62 9.76
N PRO A 158 -7.50 -19.83 10.34
CA PRO A 158 -8.02 -19.99 11.71
C PRO A 158 -7.06 -19.48 12.79
N ARG A 159 -5.76 -19.43 12.48
CA ARG A 159 -4.72 -19.00 13.43
C ARG A 159 -4.00 -17.79 12.87
N ALA A 160 -4.10 -16.67 13.57
CA ALA A 160 -3.39 -15.46 13.21
C ALA A 160 -1.87 -15.61 13.39
N ALA A 161 -1.11 -15.01 12.47
CA ALA A 161 0.32 -14.83 12.63
C ALA A 161 0.61 -13.61 13.55
N PRO A 162 1.75 -13.60 14.25
CA PRO A 162 2.19 -12.42 14.98
C PRO A 162 2.44 -11.27 13.98
N PRO A 163 2.25 -10.00 14.42
CA PRO A 163 2.52 -8.84 13.57
C PRO A 163 4.01 -8.77 13.22
N ASP A 164 4.30 -8.35 12.00
CA ASP A 164 5.66 -8.00 11.53
C ASP A 164 5.73 -6.48 11.35
N PRO A 165 6.44 -5.75 12.21
CA PRO A 165 6.52 -4.29 12.12
C PRO A 165 7.03 -3.79 10.76
N VAL A 166 7.95 -4.52 10.12
CA VAL A 166 8.45 -4.12 8.80
C VAL A 166 7.37 -4.30 7.72
N ALA A 167 6.57 -5.37 7.81
CA ALA A 167 5.42 -5.56 6.92
C ALA A 167 4.39 -4.44 7.11
N ASP A 168 4.12 -4.05 8.35
CA ASP A 168 3.22 -2.95 8.68
C ASP A 168 3.71 -1.62 8.12
N LEU A 169 5.00 -1.31 8.23
CA LEU A 169 5.59 -0.09 7.68
C LEU A 169 5.52 -0.05 6.15
N LEU A 170 5.85 -1.16 5.47
CA LEU A 170 5.76 -1.22 4.00
C LEU A 170 4.31 -1.12 3.52
N THR A 171 3.36 -1.67 4.28
CA THR A 171 1.93 -1.49 4.01
C THR A 171 1.49 -0.04 4.25
N ALA A 172 2.00 0.63 5.29
CA ALA A 172 1.78 2.06 5.51
C ALA A 172 2.33 2.90 4.35
N ALA A 173 3.46 2.53 3.77
CA ALA A 173 4.00 3.18 2.58
C ALA A 173 3.08 3.01 1.35
N GLU A 174 2.52 1.82 1.12
CA GLU A 174 1.51 1.62 0.06
C GLU A 174 0.26 2.50 0.29
N GLN A 175 -0.23 2.59 1.53
CA GLN A 175 -1.37 3.44 1.89
C GLN A 175 -1.06 4.92 1.66
N LEU A 176 0.13 5.40 2.07
CA LEU A 176 0.60 6.76 1.81
C LEU A 176 0.62 7.07 0.30
N GLY A 177 1.13 6.15 -0.52
CA GLY A 177 1.15 6.30 -1.97
C GLY A 177 -0.24 6.45 -2.57
N SER A 178 -1.20 5.64 -2.10
CA SER A 178 -2.61 5.71 -2.49
C SER A 178 -3.24 7.04 -2.07
N ALA A 179 -3.00 7.49 -0.83
CA ALA A 179 -3.48 8.78 -0.31
C ALA A 179 -2.94 9.97 -1.13
N ALA A 180 -1.64 9.95 -1.43
CA ALA A 180 -1.00 10.99 -2.22
C ALA A 180 -1.56 11.07 -3.65
N TRP A 181 -1.86 9.91 -4.25
CA TRP A 181 -2.46 9.86 -5.58
C TRP A 181 -3.89 10.42 -5.59
N THR A 182 -4.74 10.01 -4.64
CA THR A 182 -6.13 10.49 -4.56
C THR A 182 -6.19 11.99 -4.26
N CYS A 183 -5.29 12.52 -3.43
CA CYS A 183 -5.17 13.95 -3.18
C CYS A 183 -4.80 14.71 -4.46
N ALA A 184 -3.78 14.27 -5.18
CA ALA A 184 -3.36 14.90 -6.43
C ALA A 184 -4.47 14.87 -7.49
N LEU A 185 -5.21 13.75 -7.60
CA LEU A 185 -6.31 13.60 -8.53
C LEU A 185 -7.49 14.53 -8.18
N ALA A 186 -7.86 14.63 -6.90
CA ALA A 186 -8.90 15.54 -6.43
C ALA A 186 -8.58 17.01 -6.75
N VAL A 187 -7.33 17.41 -6.49
CA VAL A 187 -6.85 18.77 -6.81
C VAL A 187 -6.88 19.02 -8.31
N GLN A 188 -6.42 18.07 -9.13
CA GLN A 188 -6.47 18.19 -10.58
C GLN A 188 -7.92 18.33 -11.08
N HIS A 189 -8.82 17.48 -10.59
CA HIS A 189 -10.23 17.55 -10.95
C HIS A 189 -10.87 18.88 -10.53
N ALA A 190 -10.58 19.35 -9.30
CA ALA A 190 -11.08 20.61 -8.80
C ALA A 190 -10.64 21.83 -9.63
N ARG A 191 -9.47 21.76 -10.25
CA ARG A 191 -8.93 22.84 -11.10
C ARG A 191 -9.50 22.84 -12.52
N THR A 192 -9.92 21.67 -13.04
CA THR A 192 -10.31 21.51 -14.45
C THR A 192 -11.82 21.34 -14.64
N ARG A 193 -12.53 20.83 -13.63
CA ARG A 193 -14.00 20.66 -13.70
C ARG A 193 -14.69 21.97 -13.48
N GLU A 194 -15.54 22.39 -14.41
CA GLU A 194 -16.35 23.62 -14.28
C GLU A 194 -17.80 23.29 -13.96
N GLN A 195 -18.36 24.03 -13.03
CA GLN A 195 -19.80 24.08 -12.70
C GLN A 195 -20.14 25.49 -12.22
N PHE A 196 -21.37 25.92 -12.49
CA PHE A 196 -21.83 27.27 -12.13
C PHE A 196 -20.94 28.39 -12.67
N GLY A 197 -20.38 28.18 -13.88
CA GLY A 197 -19.59 29.19 -14.58
C GLY A 197 -18.13 29.35 -14.11
N GLN A 198 -17.63 28.44 -13.28
CA GLN A 198 -16.24 28.49 -12.77
C GLN A 198 -15.72 27.10 -12.39
N PRO A 199 -14.39 26.91 -12.26
CA PRO A 199 -13.82 25.68 -11.73
C PRO A 199 -14.38 25.36 -10.34
N ILE A 200 -14.68 24.09 -10.07
CA ILE A 200 -15.25 23.69 -8.76
C ILE A 200 -14.30 23.98 -7.60
N GLY A 201 -13.00 24.03 -7.84
CA GLY A 201 -12.00 24.46 -6.86
C GLY A 201 -12.10 25.91 -6.44
N ALA A 202 -12.94 26.74 -7.06
CA ALA A 202 -13.24 28.08 -6.58
C ALA A 202 -14.15 28.07 -5.33
N PHE A 203 -14.94 26.99 -5.14
CA PHE A 203 -15.83 26.85 -3.99
C PHE A 203 -15.10 26.47 -2.72
N GLN A 204 -15.39 27.13 -1.59
CA GLN A 204 -14.71 26.90 -0.30
C GLN A 204 -14.80 25.47 0.19
N ALA A 205 -15.96 24.81 0.06
CA ALA A 205 -16.12 23.42 0.48
C ALA A 205 -15.16 22.47 -0.23
N VAL A 206 -14.93 22.66 -1.54
CA VAL A 206 -13.97 21.84 -2.33
C VAL A 206 -12.53 22.14 -1.92
N LYS A 207 -12.21 23.44 -1.69
CA LYS A 207 -10.89 23.85 -1.19
C LYS A 207 -10.56 23.21 0.15
N HIS A 208 -11.53 23.21 1.08
CA HIS A 208 -11.34 22.59 2.41
C HIS A 208 -11.10 21.10 2.30
N LEU A 209 -11.89 20.36 1.51
CA LEU A 209 -11.64 18.93 1.28
C LEU A 209 -10.24 18.67 0.75
N CYS A 210 -9.82 19.38 -0.29
CA CYS A 210 -8.47 19.22 -0.85
C CYS A 210 -7.36 19.58 0.16
N SER A 211 -7.56 20.61 0.98
CA SER A 211 -6.60 21.04 2.01
C SER A 211 -6.48 19.98 3.12
N GLU A 212 -7.60 19.43 3.58
CA GLU A 212 -7.61 18.39 4.61
C GLU A 212 -7.00 17.10 4.09
N MET A 213 -7.22 16.74 2.82
CA MET A 213 -6.52 15.61 2.19
C MET A 213 -5.02 15.83 2.21
N LEU A 214 -4.54 17.02 1.84
CA LEU A 214 -3.11 17.34 1.84
C LEU A 214 -2.51 17.25 3.24
N VAL A 215 -3.17 17.81 4.25
CA VAL A 215 -2.72 17.74 5.65
C VAL A 215 -2.55 16.29 6.09
N ARG A 216 -3.54 15.43 5.86
CA ARG A 216 -3.45 14.00 6.21
C ARG A 216 -2.30 13.30 5.49
N VAL A 217 -2.10 13.58 4.20
CA VAL A 217 -1.00 13.00 3.42
C VAL A 217 0.36 13.43 3.99
N GLU A 218 0.55 14.72 4.31
CA GLU A 218 1.85 15.19 4.79
C GLU A 218 2.15 14.75 6.22
N VAL A 219 1.14 14.65 7.09
CA VAL A 219 1.28 14.08 8.44
C VAL A 219 1.65 12.60 8.35
N ALA A 220 0.94 11.82 7.53
CA ALA A 220 1.24 10.40 7.33
C ALA A 220 2.65 10.21 6.71
N ARG A 221 3.05 11.06 5.76
CA ARG A 221 4.38 11.03 5.14
C ARG A 221 5.48 11.24 6.17
N ALA A 222 5.32 12.25 7.02
CA ALA A 222 6.30 12.54 8.08
C ALA A 222 6.44 11.34 9.02
N ALA A 223 5.34 10.74 9.45
CA ALA A 223 5.34 9.58 10.33
C ALA A 223 5.97 8.34 9.66
N VAL A 224 5.58 8.01 8.42
CA VAL A 224 6.11 6.86 7.67
C VAL A 224 7.61 7.00 7.43
N TYR A 225 8.08 8.19 7.07
CA TYR A 225 9.52 8.41 6.82
C TYR A 225 10.32 8.41 8.12
N ALA A 226 9.78 8.95 9.22
CA ALA A 226 10.41 8.88 10.53
C ALA A 226 10.52 7.41 11.00
N ALA A 227 9.43 6.65 10.93
CA ALA A 227 9.41 5.24 11.29
C ALA A 227 10.38 4.39 10.44
N ALA A 228 10.58 4.76 9.16
CA ALA A 228 11.57 4.09 8.30
C ALA A 228 13.02 4.32 8.76
N VAL A 229 13.30 5.44 9.41
CA VAL A 229 14.64 5.78 9.93
C VAL A 229 14.86 5.18 11.31
N THR A 230 13.85 5.25 12.20
CA THR A 230 13.97 4.72 13.57
C THR A 230 13.87 3.20 13.61
N GLY A 231 12.99 2.60 12.80
CA GLY A 231 12.64 1.18 12.88
C GLY A 231 11.89 0.80 14.16
N ASP A 232 11.45 1.79 14.93
CA ASP A 232 10.86 1.58 16.26
C ASP A 232 9.40 1.11 16.12
N PRO A 233 9.00 0.01 16.79
CA PRO A 233 7.64 -0.51 16.68
C PRO A 233 6.53 0.51 17.01
N PRO A 234 6.63 1.36 18.05
CA PRO A 234 5.66 2.43 18.30
C PRO A 234 5.56 3.45 17.18
N ASP A 235 6.69 3.88 16.60
CA ASP A 235 6.70 4.80 15.47
C ASP A 235 6.03 4.17 14.24
N ILE A 236 6.28 2.88 14.02
CA ILE A 236 5.66 2.11 12.92
C ILE A 236 4.15 1.99 13.14
N ALA A 237 3.70 1.70 14.36
CA ALA A 237 2.28 1.64 14.67
C ALA A 237 1.57 2.98 14.43
N ALA A 238 2.18 4.10 14.87
CA ALA A 238 1.68 5.44 14.61
C ALA A 238 1.64 5.77 13.10
N ALA A 239 2.71 5.45 12.37
CA ALA A 239 2.79 5.63 10.93
C ALA A 239 1.69 4.85 10.19
N ARG A 240 1.43 3.60 10.63
CA ARG A 240 0.39 2.76 10.07
C ARG A 240 -1.01 3.36 10.24
N LEU A 241 -1.36 3.80 11.45
CA LEU A 241 -2.66 4.43 11.74
C LEU A 241 -2.88 5.69 10.89
N LEU A 242 -1.87 6.56 10.83
CA LEU A 242 -1.95 7.81 10.07
C LEU A 242 -2.05 7.56 8.55
N ALA A 243 -1.33 6.57 8.03
CA ALA A 243 -1.38 6.22 6.62
C ALA A 243 -2.72 5.58 6.22
N ASP A 244 -3.26 4.69 7.07
CA ASP A 244 -4.58 4.08 6.86
C ASP A 244 -5.68 5.14 6.87
N GLU A 245 -5.67 6.08 7.84
CA GLU A 245 -6.61 7.20 7.87
C GLU A 245 -6.49 8.09 6.63
N ALA A 246 -5.26 8.45 6.23
CA ALA A 246 -5.03 9.27 5.06
C ALA A 246 -5.54 8.61 3.78
N ALA A 247 -5.32 7.30 3.61
CA ALA A 247 -5.78 6.55 2.44
C ALA A 247 -7.30 6.42 2.40
N GLU A 248 -7.93 6.00 3.49
CA GLU A 248 -9.38 5.79 3.53
C GLU A 248 -10.16 7.11 3.40
N ARG A 249 -9.85 8.11 4.22
CA ARG A 249 -10.54 9.39 4.18
C ARG A 249 -10.21 10.15 2.91
N GLY A 250 -8.94 10.13 2.48
CA GLY A 250 -8.53 10.76 1.24
C GLY A 250 -9.25 10.21 0.01
N ALA A 251 -9.41 8.89 -0.09
CA ALA A 251 -10.17 8.29 -1.18
C ALA A 251 -11.67 8.65 -1.13
N ARG A 252 -12.30 8.70 0.05
CA ARG A 252 -13.69 9.16 0.21
C ARG A 252 -13.87 10.63 -0.19
N ASP A 253 -12.97 11.50 0.24
CA ASP A 253 -13.01 12.92 -0.11
C ASP A 253 -12.79 13.12 -1.62
N CYS A 254 -11.88 12.34 -2.23
CA CYS A 254 -11.67 12.33 -3.67
C CYS A 254 -12.93 11.90 -4.43
N LEU A 255 -13.64 10.85 -3.97
CA LEU A 255 -14.94 10.45 -4.52
C LEU A 255 -15.95 11.60 -4.42
N GLN A 256 -16.01 12.28 -3.28
CA GLN A 256 -16.90 13.41 -3.07
C GLN A 256 -16.60 14.58 -4.03
N VAL A 257 -15.32 14.91 -4.23
CA VAL A 257 -14.87 15.95 -5.18
C VAL A 257 -15.26 15.61 -6.62
N HIS A 258 -15.19 14.31 -7.00
CA HIS A 258 -15.61 13.85 -8.34
C HIS A 258 -17.14 13.75 -8.49
N GLY A 259 -17.90 13.74 -7.39
CA GLY A 259 -19.33 13.59 -7.40
C GLY A 259 -19.79 12.26 -8.02
N GLY A 260 -20.90 12.25 -8.74
CA GLY A 260 -21.44 11.03 -9.34
C GLY A 260 -20.47 10.26 -10.23
N MET A 261 -19.56 10.95 -10.91
CA MET A 261 -18.51 10.33 -11.75
C MET A 261 -17.56 9.47 -10.93
N GLY A 262 -17.23 9.86 -9.68
CA GLY A 262 -16.33 9.10 -8.80
C GLY A 262 -16.86 7.71 -8.45
N PHE A 263 -18.18 7.53 -8.44
CA PHE A 263 -18.82 6.25 -8.10
C PHE A 263 -19.04 5.33 -9.30
N THR A 264 -18.69 5.75 -10.51
CA THR A 264 -18.80 4.90 -11.69
C THR A 264 -17.66 3.88 -11.76
N TRP A 265 -17.88 2.75 -12.45
CA TRP A 265 -16.87 1.70 -12.60
C TRP A 265 -15.65 2.19 -13.39
N GLU A 266 -15.81 3.18 -14.26
CA GLU A 266 -14.77 3.77 -15.08
C GLU A 266 -13.79 4.64 -14.27
N SER A 267 -14.19 5.09 -13.08
CA SER A 267 -13.34 5.85 -12.17
C SER A 267 -12.35 4.93 -11.44
N ASP A 268 -11.09 5.34 -11.33
CA ASP A 268 -10.09 4.57 -10.59
C ASP A 268 -10.10 4.90 -9.08
N VAL A 269 -10.82 5.95 -8.67
CA VAL A 269 -10.86 6.41 -7.25
C VAL A 269 -11.43 5.34 -6.32
N HIS A 270 -12.50 4.67 -6.73
CA HIS A 270 -13.10 3.61 -5.90
C HIS A 270 -12.16 2.41 -5.69
N LEU A 271 -11.19 2.18 -6.60
CA LEU A 271 -10.19 1.14 -6.43
C LEU A 271 -9.23 1.46 -5.29
N HIS A 272 -8.80 2.73 -5.19
CA HIS A 272 -7.98 3.20 -4.07
C HIS A 272 -8.71 3.06 -2.72
N LEU A 273 -10.01 3.39 -2.66
CA LEU A 273 -10.79 3.20 -1.43
C LEU A 273 -10.91 1.71 -1.05
N LYS A 274 -11.17 0.84 -2.01
CA LYS A 274 -11.28 -0.61 -1.79
C LYS A 274 -9.94 -1.21 -1.33
N ARG A 275 -8.82 -0.77 -1.94
CA ARG A 275 -7.48 -1.15 -1.54
C ARG A 275 -7.18 -0.65 -0.13
N ALA A 276 -7.53 0.59 0.20
CA ALA A 276 -7.32 1.15 1.54
C ALA A 276 -8.04 0.32 2.60
N TRP A 277 -9.30 -0.06 2.39
CA TRP A 277 -10.05 -0.93 3.29
C TRP A 277 -9.42 -2.33 3.44
N SER A 278 -8.93 -2.90 2.35
CA SER A 278 -8.26 -4.21 2.38
C SER A 278 -6.97 -4.13 3.20
N ARG A 279 -6.15 -3.10 2.97
CA ARG A 279 -4.87 -2.90 3.65
C ARG A 279 -5.03 -2.59 5.14
N ALA A 280 -6.00 -1.77 5.53
CA ALA A 280 -6.27 -1.42 6.94
C ALA A 280 -6.72 -2.61 7.80
N ARG A 281 -7.08 -3.74 7.19
CA ARG A 281 -7.46 -4.98 7.88
C ARG A 281 -6.31 -5.98 8.07
N ARG A 282 -5.14 -5.68 7.51
CA ARG A 282 -3.94 -6.52 7.63
C ARG A 282 -3.22 -6.25 8.95
N GLY A 283 -2.36 -7.19 9.34
CA GLY A 283 -1.58 -7.07 10.56
C GLY A 283 -2.42 -7.18 11.82
N ALA A 284 -2.01 -6.47 12.85
CA ALA A 284 -2.73 -6.40 14.12
C ALA A 284 -4.03 -5.58 14.07
N GLY A 285 -4.20 -4.78 12.99
CA GLY A 285 -5.32 -3.85 12.85
C GLY A 285 -5.18 -2.58 13.71
N ALA A 286 -6.02 -1.58 13.41
CA ALA A 286 -5.94 -0.26 14.06
C ALA A 286 -6.09 -0.32 15.59
N ALA A 287 -7.05 -1.13 16.11
CA ALA A 287 -7.31 -1.21 17.54
C ALA A 287 -6.10 -1.71 18.34
N ALA A 288 -5.38 -2.72 17.85
CA ALA A 288 -4.20 -3.23 18.53
C ALA A 288 -3.02 -2.24 18.46
N ALA A 289 -2.89 -1.50 17.36
CA ALA A 289 -1.89 -0.44 17.22
C ALA A 289 -2.18 0.72 18.18
N GLU A 290 -3.46 1.14 18.31
CA GLU A 290 -3.89 2.16 19.26
C GLU A 290 -3.61 1.73 20.72
N GLU A 291 -3.89 0.48 21.07
CA GLU A 291 -3.64 -0.06 22.39
C GLU A 291 -2.15 -0.12 22.71
N ALA A 292 -1.32 -0.59 21.78
CA ALA A 292 0.14 -0.60 21.92
C ALA A 292 0.73 0.81 22.14
N LEU A 293 0.23 1.80 21.40
CA LEU A 293 0.63 3.20 21.59
C LEU A 293 0.19 3.77 22.93
N ALA A 294 -1.02 3.42 23.39
CA ALA A 294 -1.52 3.85 24.70
C ALA A 294 -0.67 3.24 25.84
N GLU A 295 -0.31 1.97 25.77
CA GLU A 295 0.58 1.32 26.73
C GLU A 295 1.96 1.97 26.78
N GLU A 296 2.54 2.29 25.63
CA GLU A 296 3.84 3.00 25.54
C GLU A 296 3.77 4.37 26.22
N LEU A 297 2.72 5.15 25.95
CA LEU A 297 2.50 6.46 26.59
C LEU A 297 2.37 6.34 28.11
N LEU A 298 1.64 5.36 28.62
CA LEU A 298 1.49 5.11 30.04
C LEU A 298 2.82 4.70 30.70
N THR A 299 3.58 3.84 30.03
CA THR A 299 4.90 3.37 30.51
C THR A 299 5.92 4.50 30.50
N SER A 300 5.92 5.33 29.48
CA SER A 300 6.80 6.51 29.37
C SER A 300 6.47 7.57 30.42
N ALA A 301 5.18 7.81 30.69
CA ALA A 301 4.73 8.75 31.74
C ALA A 301 5.04 8.26 33.16
N ALA A 302 5.16 6.94 33.36
CA ALA A 302 5.50 6.36 34.66
C ALA A 302 7.01 6.34 34.96
N ARG A 303 7.87 6.60 33.99
CA ARG A 303 9.32 6.74 34.21
C ARG A 303 9.61 8.09 34.86
N PRO A 304 10.10 8.16 36.14
CA PRO A 304 10.50 9.42 36.70
C PRO A 304 11.65 9.99 35.89
N GLY A 305 11.52 11.26 35.51
CA GLY A 305 12.50 11.97 34.70
C GLY A 305 13.91 11.82 35.28
N THR A 306 14.81 11.29 34.44
CA THR A 306 16.25 11.31 34.67
C THR A 306 16.83 12.63 34.17
#